data_fd38292303a1dff657920153b96d9a3a
#
_entry.id   fd38292303a1dff657920153b96d9a3a
#
_cell.length_a   1.000
_cell.length_b   1.000
_cell.length_c   1.000
_cell.angle_alpha   90.00
_cell.angle_beta   90.00
_cell.angle_gamma   90.00
#
_symmetry.space_group_name_H-M   'P 1'
#
loop_
_entity.id
_entity.type
_entity.pdbx_description
1 polymer ?
#
loop_
_entity_poly.entity_id
_entity_poly.type
_entity_poly.pdbx_seq_one_letter_code
_entity_poly.pdbx_strand_id
1 'polypeptide(L)'
;MKLKYYFTLLSLLSFMACSDDSPSTPDTPDQPDVPNSVEKLVTINAGKTYQTITGFGASDCWNPSYVGKYWTNSREKITELLFSSEIQAGSPKGIGLSMWRVNLGGGTAEQGDASGITDKSRRAESYLTNDLTLDWNRCEGQRYFLNRAKEFGCESIVLFSNTPPVQYTQNGKGFSNQGGVSNLKNDCYDDFAAYMGDVAQYYIDKGYPVTHISPVNEPQYNWDGGQEGSGWTNDEVARLARELDDALTERNLSTDILLGESGDWEYLYKTKDDANRSNVMSAFFTPGSSAYVGNLNHVKKLICGHSYWTDGTWDGMRSVRKQVAQAATQYGVDVWQSEWSMLGDNYSNTEFVGYDNATEMDIAFYIMLLARS
;
A
#
# COMPACT_ATOMS: atom_id res chain seq x y z
N MET A 1 14.10 -21.74 -16.71
CA MET A 1 13.65 -23.00 -17.30
C MET A 1 14.00 -24.23 -16.43
N LYS A 2 14.11 -24.11 -15.11
CA LYS A 2 14.40 -25.24 -14.20
C LYS A 2 13.38 -25.43 -13.07
N LEU A 3 12.41 -24.55 -12.92
CA LEU A 3 11.40 -24.68 -11.85
C LEU A 3 10.13 -25.44 -12.28
N LYS A 4 9.92 -25.66 -13.58
CA LYS A 4 8.73 -26.39 -14.11
C LYS A 4 8.67 -27.87 -13.76
N TYR A 5 9.73 -28.46 -13.20
CA TYR A 5 9.79 -29.89 -12.91
C TYR A 5 9.41 -30.29 -11.47
N TYR A 6 9.22 -29.37 -10.55
CA TYR A 6 8.97 -29.71 -9.15
C TYR A 6 7.49 -29.86 -8.77
N PHE A 7 6.57 -29.35 -9.59
CA PHE A 7 5.14 -29.46 -9.31
C PHE A 7 4.49 -30.79 -9.74
N THR A 8 5.16 -31.58 -10.56
CA THR A 8 4.63 -32.86 -11.06
C THR A 8 4.89 -34.05 -10.12
N LEU A 9 5.64 -33.85 -9.04
CA LEU A 9 6.03 -34.95 -8.13
C LEU A 9 5.13 -35.08 -6.89
N LEU A 10 4.20 -34.15 -6.64
CA LEU A 10 3.31 -34.21 -5.48
C LEU A 10 1.96 -34.89 -5.75
N SER A 11 1.65 -35.23 -7.01
CA SER A 11 0.38 -35.87 -7.42
C SER A 11 0.48 -37.37 -7.70
N LEU A 12 1.61 -38.03 -7.41
CA LEU A 12 1.85 -39.44 -7.77
C LEU A 12 2.05 -40.38 -6.56
N LEU A 13 1.62 -40.00 -5.35
CA LEU A 13 1.72 -40.84 -4.15
C LEU A 13 0.37 -41.36 -3.65
N SER A 14 -0.53 -41.72 -4.56
CA SER A 14 -1.67 -42.58 -4.23
C SER A 14 -1.85 -43.60 -5.36
N PHE A 15 -1.66 -44.82 -4.98
CA PHE A 15 -1.88 -46.10 -5.68
C PHE A 15 -0.59 -46.91 -5.90
N MET A 16 -0.31 -47.77 -4.91
CA MET A 16 0.02 -49.16 -5.12
C MET A 16 -0.01 -49.87 -3.77
N ALA A 17 -1.14 -50.49 -3.49
CA ALA A 17 -1.24 -51.61 -2.56
C ALA A 17 -1.48 -52.84 -3.37
N CYS A 18 -0.61 -53.84 -3.24
CA CYS A 18 -0.96 -55.26 -3.38
C CYS A 18 0.15 -56.15 -2.81
N SER A 19 -0.19 -56.76 -1.72
CA SER A 19 0.05 -58.13 -1.23
C SER A 19 1.40 -58.80 -1.48
N ASP A 20 2.04 -59.24 -0.39
CA ASP A 20 2.19 -60.69 -0.14
C ASP A 20 2.57 -60.94 1.33
N ASP A 21 2.00 -62.02 1.90
CA ASP A 21 2.10 -62.50 3.26
C ASP A 21 3.42 -63.11 3.63
N SER A 22 3.95 -62.79 4.79
CA SER A 22 4.67 -63.71 5.71
C SER A 22 4.98 -63.01 7.07
N PRO A 23 5.15 -63.75 8.20
CA PRO A 23 4.66 -63.32 9.49
C PRO A 23 5.64 -62.53 10.38
N SER A 24 5.13 -61.54 10.99
CA SER A 24 5.34 -60.79 12.23
C SER A 24 6.62 -60.93 13.08
N THR A 25 7.31 -59.80 13.19
CA THR A 25 8.01 -59.33 14.38
C THR A 25 7.35 -58.03 14.88
N PRO A 26 7.37 -57.72 16.20
CA PRO A 26 6.56 -56.63 16.74
C PRO A 26 7.07 -55.27 16.35
N ASP A 27 6.14 -54.43 15.92
CA ASP A 27 6.33 -53.08 15.40
C ASP A 27 7.00 -52.12 16.36
N THR A 28 8.15 -51.59 15.93
CA THR A 28 8.56 -50.25 16.32
C THR A 28 7.69 -49.25 15.57
N PRO A 29 7.21 -48.15 16.20
CA PRO A 29 6.39 -47.18 15.52
C PRO A 29 7.13 -46.59 14.32
N ASP A 30 6.53 -46.68 13.14
CA ASP A 30 7.04 -46.11 11.90
C ASP A 30 7.37 -44.62 12.11
N GLN A 31 8.66 -44.29 12.02
CA GLN A 31 9.03 -42.92 11.70
C GLN A 31 8.59 -42.63 10.27
N PRO A 32 7.91 -41.49 10.03
CA PRO A 32 7.55 -41.14 8.68
C PRO A 32 8.81 -41.07 7.80
N ASP A 33 8.78 -41.76 6.67
CA ASP A 33 9.84 -41.76 5.67
C ASP A 33 10.19 -40.33 5.28
N VAL A 34 11.32 -39.85 5.79
CA VAL A 34 11.88 -38.57 5.36
C VAL A 34 12.50 -38.79 3.99
N PRO A 35 12.08 -38.09 2.95
CA PRO A 35 12.66 -38.25 1.62
C PRO A 35 14.19 -38.03 1.69
N ASN A 36 14.97 -38.94 1.14
CA ASN A 36 16.44 -38.97 1.18
C ASN A 36 17.15 -37.85 0.41
N SER A 37 16.45 -36.73 0.09
CA SER A 37 17.00 -35.55 -0.61
C SER A 37 16.45 -34.25 -0.09
N VAL A 38 16.61 -33.95 1.21
CA VAL A 38 16.37 -32.60 1.72
C VAL A 38 17.64 -31.78 1.42
N GLU A 39 17.65 -31.04 0.33
CA GLU A 39 18.78 -30.17 -0.04
C GLU A 39 19.00 -29.02 0.96
N LYS A 40 17.94 -28.59 1.67
CA LYS A 40 18.00 -27.56 2.71
C LYS A 40 17.00 -27.82 3.82
N LEU A 41 17.46 -27.77 5.07
CA LEU A 41 16.62 -27.75 6.25
C LEU A 41 16.30 -26.30 6.63
N VAL A 42 15.01 -25.96 6.66
CA VAL A 42 14.54 -24.69 7.19
C VAL A 42 14.04 -24.90 8.61
N THR A 43 14.68 -24.24 9.58
CA THR A 43 14.25 -24.30 10.98
C THR A 43 13.50 -23.01 11.34
N ILE A 44 12.25 -23.14 11.80
CA ILE A 44 11.46 -22.03 12.32
C ILE A 44 11.56 -22.07 13.86
N ASN A 45 12.12 -21.00 14.45
CA ASN A 45 12.15 -20.85 15.90
C ASN A 45 11.02 -19.90 16.34
N ALA A 46 9.89 -20.45 16.71
CA ALA A 46 8.71 -19.69 17.15
C ALA A 46 8.92 -18.91 18.47
N GLY A 47 9.96 -19.26 19.25
CA GLY A 47 10.33 -18.52 20.45
C GLY A 47 11.14 -17.23 20.18
N LYS A 48 11.58 -17.01 18.95
CA LYS A 48 12.31 -15.81 18.57
C LYS A 48 11.40 -14.87 17.79
N THR A 49 11.00 -13.80 18.43
CA THR A 49 10.16 -12.75 17.83
C THR A 49 11.02 -11.57 17.36
N TYR A 50 10.50 -10.84 16.38
CA TYR A 50 11.10 -9.64 15.80
C TYR A 50 10.12 -8.46 15.91
N GLN A 51 9.89 -7.72 14.84
CA GLN A 51 8.94 -6.63 14.79
C GLN A 51 7.50 -7.11 14.94
N THR A 52 6.63 -6.20 15.41
CA THR A 52 5.18 -6.40 15.33
C THR A 52 4.69 -5.99 13.94
N ILE A 53 3.97 -6.88 13.26
CA ILE A 53 3.30 -6.58 12.00
C ILE A 53 1.89 -6.15 12.34
N THR A 54 1.53 -4.91 11.99
CA THR A 54 0.21 -4.33 12.27
C THR A 54 -0.88 -4.94 11.39
N GLY A 55 -0.55 -5.26 10.14
CA GLY A 55 -1.47 -5.86 9.19
C GLY A 55 -0.86 -6.06 7.81
N PHE A 56 -1.60 -6.73 6.96
CA PHE A 56 -1.29 -6.87 5.54
C PHE A 56 -2.40 -6.23 4.73
N GLY A 57 -2.04 -5.39 3.78
CA GLY A 57 -2.99 -4.67 2.95
C GLY A 57 -2.58 -4.60 1.50
N ALA A 58 -3.45 -3.98 0.72
CA ALA A 58 -3.17 -3.59 -0.65
C ALA A 58 -3.80 -2.23 -0.96
N SER A 59 -3.28 -1.57 -2.01
CA SER A 59 -3.80 -0.30 -2.51
C SER A 59 -4.73 -0.52 -3.71
N ASP A 60 -5.75 0.31 -3.83
CA ASP A 60 -6.76 0.21 -4.89
C ASP A 60 -6.35 0.93 -6.20
N CYS A 61 -5.20 1.55 -6.28
CA CYS A 61 -4.68 2.10 -7.51
C CYS A 61 -4.11 0.98 -8.39
N TRP A 62 -4.63 0.80 -9.61
CA TRP A 62 -5.70 1.58 -10.26
C TRP A 62 -6.89 0.69 -10.59
N ASN A 63 -6.65 -0.63 -10.70
CA ASN A 63 -7.57 -1.61 -11.27
C ASN A 63 -8.89 -1.82 -10.50
N PRO A 64 -8.95 -1.74 -9.15
CA PRO A 64 -10.19 -1.93 -8.41
C PRO A 64 -11.33 -1.02 -8.84
N SER A 65 -11.05 0.23 -9.22
CA SER A 65 -12.09 1.14 -9.75
C SER A 65 -12.75 0.57 -11.00
N TYR A 66 -11.95 0.06 -11.95
CA TYR A 66 -12.45 -0.52 -13.19
C TYR A 66 -13.12 -1.89 -12.94
N VAL A 67 -12.46 -2.77 -12.20
CA VAL A 67 -12.94 -4.12 -11.88
C VAL A 67 -14.26 -4.05 -11.11
N GLY A 68 -14.34 -3.22 -10.09
CA GLY A 68 -15.52 -3.04 -9.27
C GLY A 68 -16.73 -2.52 -10.05
N LYS A 69 -16.50 -1.70 -11.08
CA LYS A 69 -17.57 -1.12 -11.91
C LYS A 69 -17.99 -2.04 -13.06
N TYR A 70 -17.05 -2.66 -13.76
CA TYR A 70 -17.30 -3.32 -15.03
C TYR A 70 -17.23 -4.85 -15.03
N TRP A 71 -16.50 -5.45 -14.07
CA TRP A 71 -16.34 -6.92 -14.01
C TRP A 71 -17.39 -7.57 -13.10
N THR A 72 -18.65 -7.28 -13.35
CA THR A 72 -19.79 -7.68 -12.50
C THR A 72 -19.87 -9.18 -12.21
N ASN A 73 -19.41 -10.03 -13.14
CA ASN A 73 -19.41 -11.49 -12.98
C ASN A 73 -18.23 -12.03 -12.17
N SER A 74 -17.16 -11.24 -12.00
CA SER A 74 -15.91 -11.70 -11.39
C SER A 74 -15.53 -10.95 -10.11
N ARG A 75 -16.01 -9.71 -9.94
CA ARG A 75 -15.63 -8.83 -8.83
C ARG A 75 -15.92 -9.43 -7.45
N GLU A 76 -16.99 -10.23 -7.32
CA GLU A 76 -17.31 -10.91 -6.06
C GLU A 76 -16.23 -11.92 -5.69
N LYS A 77 -15.83 -12.77 -6.64
CA LYS A 77 -14.77 -13.76 -6.41
C LYS A 77 -13.42 -13.10 -6.17
N ILE A 78 -13.11 -12.03 -6.88
CA ILE A 78 -11.86 -11.26 -6.68
C ILE A 78 -11.82 -10.70 -5.25
N THR A 79 -12.90 -10.10 -4.78
CA THR A 79 -12.94 -9.54 -3.41
C THR A 79 -12.94 -10.62 -2.33
N GLU A 80 -13.54 -11.80 -2.58
CA GLU A 80 -13.40 -12.96 -1.70
C GLU A 80 -11.94 -13.41 -1.58
N LEU A 81 -11.23 -13.52 -2.72
CA LEU A 81 -9.81 -13.90 -2.75
C LEU A 81 -8.92 -12.90 -2.00
N LEU A 82 -9.25 -11.61 -2.04
CA LEU A 82 -8.50 -10.58 -1.34
C LEU A 82 -8.79 -10.55 0.17
N PHE A 83 -10.06 -10.57 0.56
CA PHE A 83 -10.45 -10.22 1.92
C PHE A 83 -10.87 -11.40 2.81
N SER A 84 -11.23 -12.56 2.23
CA SER A 84 -11.65 -13.69 3.07
C SER A 84 -10.49 -14.28 3.85
N SER A 85 -10.66 -14.38 5.16
CA SER A 85 -9.79 -15.12 6.08
C SER A 85 -10.30 -16.54 6.39
N GLU A 86 -11.40 -16.97 5.74
CA GLU A 86 -12.00 -18.27 5.96
C GLU A 86 -11.12 -19.41 5.43
N ILE A 87 -10.96 -20.44 6.25
CA ILE A 87 -10.31 -21.70 5.86
C ILE A 87 -11.38 -22.80 5.76
N GLN A 88 -11.57 -23.33 4.56
CA GLN A 88 -12.53 -24.41 4.32
C GLN A 88 -11.80 -25.71 4.01
N ALA A 89 -12.03 -26.74 4.83
CA ALA A 89 -11.40 -28.05 4.67
C ALA A 89 -9.85 -27.98 4.52
N GLY A 90 -9.21 -27.07 5.27
CA GLY A 90 -7.77 -26.87 5.25
C GLY A 90 -7.26 -25.96 4.11
N SER A 91 -8.13 -25.49 3.22
CA SER A 91 -7.76 -24.57 2.14
C SER A 91 -8.28 -23.15 2.41
N PRO A 92 -7.44 -22.11 2.32
CA PRO A 92 -7.89 -20.71 2.46
C PRO A 92 -8.76 -20.32 1.26
N LYS A 93 -9.85 -19.59 1.52
CA LYS A 93 -10.68 -18.99 0.47
C LYS A 93 -10.09 -17.70 -0.11
N GLY A 94 -9.29 -17.01 0.66
CA GLY A 94 -8.63 -15.77 0.29
C GLY A 94 -7.34 -15.56 1.07
N ILE A 95 -6.70 -14.43 0.83
CA ILE A 95 -5.44 -14.04 1.51
C ILE A 95 -5.68 -13.24 2.80
N GLY A 96 -6.93 -12.87 3.10
CA GLY A 96 -7.32 -12.25 4.36
C GLY A 96 -6.69 -10.88 4.60
N LEU A 97 -6.72 -9.99 3.60
CA LEU A 97 -6.22 -8.62 3.80
C LEU A 97 -6.96 -7.95 4.95
N SER A 98 -6.21 -7.46 5.94
CA SER A 98 -6.73 -6.74 7.11
C SER A 98 -6.73 -5.22 6.92
N MET A 99 -6.07 -4.72 5.88
CA MET A 99 -5.95 -3.30 5.57
C MET A 99 -6.25 -3.04 4.09
N TRP A 100 -6.95 -1.93 3.79
CA TRP A 100 -7.23 -1.53 2.43
C TRP A 100 -6.95 -0.04 2.24
N ARG A 101 -6.04 0.31 1.31
CA ARG A 101 -5.62 1.67 1.01
C ARG A 101 -6.38 2.18 -0.21
N VAL A 102 -7.13 3.29 -0.06
CA VAL A 102 -8.10 3.79 -1.02
C VAL A 102 -7.71 5.16 -1.53
N ASN A 103 -7.61 5.31 -2.84
CA ASN A 103 -7.29 6.58 -3.49
C ASN A 103 -8.48 7.54 -3.48
N LEU A 104 -8.28 8.72 -2.95
CA LEU A 104 -9.15 9.88 -3.16
C LEU A 104 -8.73 10.54 -4.46
N GLY A 105 -9.36 10.14 -5.56
CA GLY A 105 -8.98 10.59 -6.90
C GLY A 105 -9.20 12.08 -7.14
N GLY A 106 -8.41 12.64 -8.04
CA GLY A 106 -8.45 14.06 -8.40
C GLY A 106 -9.60 14.46 -9.33
N GLY A 107 -10.33 13.50 -9.92
CA GLY A 107 -11.41 13.81 -10.86
C GLY A 107 -10.97 13.82 -12.33
N THR A 108 -9.86 13.17 -12.64
CA THR A 108 -9.36 13.06 -14.02
C THR A 108 -10.20 12.13 -14.89
N ALA A 109 -10.96 11.22 -14.28
CA ALA A 109 -11.93 10.39 -15.00
C ALA A 109 -13.07 11.24 -15.56
N GLU A 110 -13.58 12.19 -14.78
CA GLU A 110 -14.61 13.14 -15.21
C GLU A 110 -14.10 14.13 -16.27
N GLN A 111 -12.83 14.48 -16.22
CA GLN A 111 -12.21 15.30 -17.26
C GLN A 111 -12.05 14.55 -18.58
N GLY A 112 -12.00 13.21 -18.55
CA GLY A 112 -11.80 12.39 -19.73
C GLY A 112 -10.50 12.73 -20.45
N ASP A 113 -10.54 12.91 -21.77
CA ASP A 113 -9.34 13.23 -22.55
C ASP A 113 -8.76 14.63 -22.25
N ALA A 114 -9.60 15.53 -21.73
CA ALA A 114 -9.15 16.84 -21.28
C ALA A 114 -8.23 16.76 -20.05
N SER A 115 -8.19 15.65 -19.33
CA SER A 115 -7.24 15.44 -18.23
C SER A 115 -5.78 15.51 -18.68
N GLY A 116 -5.48 15.12 -19.94
CA GLY A 116 -4.13 14.96 -20.46
C GLY A 116 -3.49 13.61 -20.09
N ILE A 117 -4.16 12.76 -19.33
CA ILE A 117 -3.71 11.41 -19.02
C ILE A 117 -4.20 10.48 -20.13
N THR A 118 -3.26 9.92 -20.90
CA THR A 118 -3.58 9.09 -22.08
C THR A 118 -4.15 7.75 -21.70
N ASP A 119 -3.55 7.08 -20.70
CA ASP A 119 -4.04 5.81 -20.18
C ASP A 119 -5.29 6.03 -19.33
N LYS A 120 -6.44 5.61 -19.85
CA LYS A 120 -7.73 5.74 -19.18
C LYS A 120 -7.80 4.98 -17.84
N SER A 121 -7.02 3.92 -17.69
CA SER A 121 -6.96 3.15 -16.44
C SER A 121 -6.25 3.90 -15.31
N ARG A 122 -5.52 4.97 -15.63
CA ARG A 122 -4.80 5.84 -14.69
C ARG A 122 -5.58 7.11 -14.33
N ARG A 123 -6.81 7.24 -14.80
CA ARG A 123 -7.73 8.33 -14.45
C ARG A 123 -8.60 7.89 -13.28
N ALA A 124 -8.72 8.70 -12.25
CA ALA A 124 -9.55 8.41 -11.09
C ALA A 124 -10.77 9.33 -10.99
N GLU A 125 -11.89 8.78 -10.50
CA GLU A 125 -13.08 9.55 -10.15
C GLU A 125 -12.85 10.33 -8.83
N SER A 126 -13.49 11.49 -8.67
CA SER A 126 -13.52 12.26 -7.41
C SER A 126 -14.94 12.40 -6.88
N TYR A 127 -15.11 12.37 -5.56
CA TYR A 127 -16.40 12.74 -4.94
C TYR A 127 -16.73 14.22 -5.15
N LEU A 128 -15.71 15.09 -5.30
CA LEU A 128 -15.90 16.51 -5.50
C LEU A 128 -16.39 16.79 -6.93
N THR A 129 -17.53 17.49 -7.03
CA THR A 129 -18.08 17.92 -8.31
C THR A 129 -17.49 19.26 -8.75
N ASN A 130 -17.78 19.67 -9.99
CA ASN A 130 -17.37 20.99 -10.48
C ASN A 130 -18.03 22.17 -9.73
N ASP A 131 -19.17 21.91 -9.10
CA ASP A 131 -19.90 22.89 -8.27
C ASP A 131 -19.41 22.91 -6.80
N LEU A 132 -18.28 22.24 -6.54
CA LEU A 132 -17.65 22.10 -5.21
C LEU A 132 -18.59 21.44 -4.17
N THR A 133 -19.48 20.56 -4.61
CA THR A 133 -20.31 19.71 -3.76
C THR A 133 -19.87 18.26 -3.83
N LEU A 134 -20.27 17.44 -2.87
CA LEU A 134 -19.90 16.03 -2.83
C LEU A 134 -21.01 15.15 -3.43
N ASP A 135 -20.66 14.35 -4.43
CA ASP A 135 -21.53 13.34 -5.02
C ASP A 135 -21.11 11.93 -4.59
N TRP A 136 -21.83 11.39 -3.64
CA TRP A 136 -21.58 10.08 -3.07
C TRP A 136 -21.96 8.90 -3.98
N ASN A 137 -22.51 9.16 -5.18
CA ASN A 137 -22.77 8.13 -6.19
C ASN A 137 -21.53 7.84 -7.06
N ARG A 138 -20.55 8.74 -7.06
CA ARG A 138 -19.29 8.55 -7.77
C ARG A 138 -18.41 7.47 -7.13
N CYS A 139 -17.31 7.11 -7.76
CA CYS A 139 -16.35 6.11 -7.31
C CYS A 139 -17.01 4.72 -7.09
N GLU A 140 -17.95 4.35 -7.96
CA GLU A 140 -18.74 3.12 -7.83
C GLU A 140 -17.87 1.87 -7.65
N GLY A 141 -16.82 1.73 -8.47
CA GLY A 141 -15.93 0.57 -8.41
C GLY A 141 -15.15 0.48 -7.10
N GLN A 142 -14.62 1.61 -6.64
CA GLN A 142 -13.90 1.67 -5.35
C GLN A 142 -14.84 1.40 -4.18
N ARG A 143 -16.07 1.99 -4.20
CA ARG A 143 -17.08 1.74 -3.17
C ARG A 143 -17.49 0.26 -3.11
N TYR A 144 -17.50 -0.44 -4.25
CA TYR A 144 -17.73 -1.88 -4.26
C TYR A 144 -16.66 -2.62 -3.44
N PHE A 145 -15.37 -2.35 -3.69
CA PHE A 145 -14.27 -2.96 -2.94
C PHE A 145 -14.29 -2.56 -1.45
N LEU A 146 -14.57 -1.30 -1.13
CA LEU A 146 -14.74 -0.83 0.25
C LEU A 146 -15.85 -1.60 0.99
N ASN A 147 -17.02 -1.77 0.34
CA ASN A 147 -18.12 -2.54 0.90
C ASN A 147 -17.69 -3.96 1.21
N ARG A 148 -17.00 -4.61 0.27
CA ARG A 148 -16.54 -5.99 0.44
C ARG A 148 -15.45 -6.09 1.53
N ALA A 149 -14.50 -5.17 1.56
CA ALA A 149 -13.50 -5.12 2.63
C ALA A 149 -14.16 -5.04 4.02
N LYS A 150 -15.15 -4.16 4.18
CA LYS A 150 -15.93 -4.04 5.42
C LYS A 150 -16.70 -5.33 5.75
N GLU A 151 -17.39 -5.93 4.78
CA GLU A 151 -18.17 -7.17 4.96
C GLU A 151 -17.30 -8.34 5.39
N PHE A 152 -16.07 -8.44 4.91
CA PHE A 152 -15.10 -9.47 5.31
C PHE A 152 -14.34 -9.13 6.60
N GLY A 153 -14.62 -7.97 7.22
CA GLY A 153 -14.01 -7.59 8.49
C GLY A 153 -12.61 -6.99 8.38
N CYS A 154 -12.29 -6.34 7.25
CA CYS A 154 -11.07 -5.55 7.14
C CYS A 154 -11.01 -4.53 8.29
N GLU A 155 -9.89 -4.50 9.00
CA GLU A 155 -9.75 -3.77 10.28
C GLU A 155 -9.34 -2.31 10.08
N SER A 156 -8.77 -1.97 8.93
CA SER A 156 -8.24 -0.63 8.66
C SER A 156 -8.48 -0.22 7.21
N ILE A 157 -9.06 0.95 7.05
CA ILE A 157 -9.12 1.67 5.77
C ILE A 157 -8.18 2.87 5.88
N VAL A 158 -7.24 2.96 4.94
CA VAL A 158 -6.33 4.09 4.77
C VAL A 158 -6.79 4.88 3.55
N LEU A 159 -7.30 6.08 3.73
CA LEU A 159 -7.56 6.99 2.62
C LEU A 159 -6.26 7.66 2.21
N PHE A 160 -5.97 7.78 0.92
CA PHE A 160 -4.79 8.52 0.47
C PHE A 160 -5.10 9.34 -0.78
N SER A 161 -4.26 10.31 -1.10
CA SER A 161 -4.45 11.13 -2.29
C SER A 161 -3.17 11.18 -3.12
N ASN A 162 -3.28 10.85 -4.41
CA ASN A 162 -2.22 11.06 -5.38
C ASN A 162 -2.11 12.54 -5.78
N THR A 163 -3.23 13.24 -5.85
CA THR A 163 -3.31 14.65 -6.25
C THR A 163 -4.52 15.30 -5.60
N PRO A 164 -4.48 16.60 -5.33
CA PRO A 164 -5.70 17.33 -4.96
C PRO A 164 -6.77 17.22 -6.07
N PRO A 165 -8.07 17.34 -5.73
CA PRO A 165 -9.11 17.48 -6.74
C PRO A 165 -8.75 18.56 -7.76
N VAL A 166 -9.01 18.30 -9.05
CA VAL A 166 -8.62 19.22 -10.15
C VAL A 166 -9.18 20.63 -10.02
N GLN A 167 -10.29 20.78 -9.29
CA GLN A 167 -10.88 22.07 -8.97
C GLN A 167 -9.98 22.95 -8.08
N TYR A 168 -9.16 22.30 -7.24
CA TYR A 168 -8.24 22.94 -6.31
C TYR A 168 -6.82 23.05 -6.84
N THR A 169 -6.51 22.49 -8.03
CA THR A 169 -5.16 22.52 -8.60
C THR A 169 -4.88 23.81 -9.38
N GLN A 170 -3.63 24.26 -9.36
CA GLN A 170 -3.17 25.49 -10.03
C GLN A 170 -3.34 25.42 -11.54
N ASN A 171 -3.06 24.27 -12.15
CA ASN A 171 -3.13 24.03 -13.58
C ASN A 171 -4.44 23.39 -14.06
N GLY A 172 -5.38 23.10 -13.17
CA GLY A 172 -6.64 22.42 -13.48
C GLY A 172 -6.46 20.96 -13.92
N LYS A 173 -5.31 20.33 -13.60
CA LYS A 173 -4.98 18.94 -13.96
C LYS A 173 -4.74 18.11 -12.72
N GLY A 174 -4.90 16.80 -12.85
CA GLY A 174 -4.56 15.84 -11.80
C GLY A 174 -3.07 15.46 -11.76
N PHE A 175 -2.21 16.17 -12.46
CA PHE A 175 -0.75 16.00 -12.36
C PHE A 175 -0.07 17.37 -12.32
N SER A 176 1.10 17.38 -11.66
CA SER A 176 1.91 18.57 -11.51
C SER A 176 3.04 18.54 -12.54
N ASN A 177 3.19 19.57 -13.34
CA ASN A 177 4.32 19.72 -14.24
C ASN A 177 5.26 20.87 -13.83
N GLN A 178 5.23 21.22 -12.56
CA GLN A 178 5.98 22.36 -12.00
C GLN A 178 7.20 21.91 -11.17
N GLY A 179 7.68 20.67 -11.38
CA GLY A 179 8.77 20.10 -10.59
C GLY A 179 8.29 19.69 -9.19
N GLY A 180 9.15 19.86 -8.19
CA GLY A 180 8.93 19.35 -6.85
C GLY A 180 8.10 20.20 -5.92
N VAL A 181 7.18 21.00 -6.40
CA VAL A 181 6.28 21.84 -5.61
C VAL A 181 4.83 21.42 -5.83
N SER A 182 3.98 21.74 -4.87
CA SER A 182 2.58 21.38 -4.88
C SER A 182 1.82 22.00 -6.06
N ASN A 183 0.95 21.21 -6.69
CA ASN A 183 -0.03 21.69 -7.65
C ASN A 183 -1.28 22.29 -6.99
N LEU A 184 -1.42 22.20 -5.66
CA LEU A 184 -2.53 22.78 -4.92
C LEU A 184 -2.45 24.32 -4.95
N LYS A 185 -3.59 24.98 -5.19
CA LYS A 185 -3.69 26.42 -5.05
C LYS A 185 -3.39 26.86 -3.62
N ASN A 186 -2.74 27.99 -3.47
CA ASN A 186 -2.30 28.45 -2.15
C ASN A 186 -3.45 28.77 -1.19
N ASP A 187 -4.62 29.08 -1.71
CA ASP A 187 -5.86 29.40 -1.00
C ASP A 187 -6.85 28.22 -0.89
N CYS A 188 -6.41 26.99 -1.19
CA CYS A 188 -7.25 25.78 -1.14
C CYS A 188 -6.71 24.68 -0.22
N TYR A 189 -5.78 24.98 0.70
CA TYR A 189 -5.24 23.99 1.62
C TYR A 189 -6.28 23.51 2.63
N ASP A 190 -7.04 24.44 3.19
CA ASP A 190 -8.18 24.21 4.08
C ASP A 190 -9.32 23.48 3.34
N ASP A 191 -9.68 23.91 2.13
CA ASP A 191 -10.70 23.25 1.30
C ASP A 191 -10.33 21.78 1.00
N PHE A 192 -9.07 21.52 0.69
CA PHE A 192 -8.60 20.15 0.44
C PHE A 192 -8.57 19.29 1.70
N ALA A 193 -8.15 19.86 2.81
CA ALA A 193 -8.21 19.21 4.12
C ALA A 193 -9.67 18.91 4.53
N ALA A 194 -10.57 19.88 4.35
CA ALA A 194 -12.01 19.71 4.59
C ALA A 194 -12.61 18.59 3.73
N TYR A 195 -12.28 18.55 2.43
CA TYR A 195 -12.70 17.48 1.52
C TYR A 195 -12.30 16.08 2.03
N MET A 196 -11.03 15.91 2.44
CA MET A 196 -10.56 14.63 3.00
C MET A 196 -11.30 14.27 4.30
N GLY A 197 -11.49 15.26 5.18
CA GLY A 197 -12.24 15.10 6.42
C GLY A 197 -13.71 14.70 6.18
N ASP A 198 -14.38 15.32 5.21
CA ASP A 198 -15.77 14.99 4.83
C ASP A 198 -15.90 13.58 4.28
N VAL A 199 -14.96 13.14 3.44
CA VAL A 199 -14.94 11.76 2.94
C VAL A 199 -14.72 10.76 4.07
N ALA A 200 -13.79 11.05 4.99
CA ALA A 200 -13.58 10.20 6.15
C ALA A 200 -14.82 10.12 7.04
N GLN A 201 -15.43 11.27 7.36
CA GLN A 201 -16.68 11.34 8.15
C GLN A 201 -17.79 10.52 7.51
N TYR A 202 -18.00 10.69 6.19
CA TYR A 202 -19.03 9.94 5.46
C TYR A 202 -18.88 8.42 5.60
N TYR A 203 -17.66 7.92 5.50
CA TYR A 203 -17.41 6.50 5.63
C TYR A 203 -17.50 6.03 7.09
N ILE A 204 -16.98 6.79 8.05
CA ILE A 204 -17.06 6.47 9.48
C ILE A 204 -18.52 6.40 9.93
N ASP A 205 -19.37 7.35 9.52
CA ASP A 205 -20.81 7.36 9.83
C ASP A 205 -21.54 6.13 9.28
N LYS A 206 -21.00 5.52 8.24
CA LYS A 206 -21.49 4.27 7.66
C LYS A 206 -20.81 3.02 8.25
N GLY A 207 -20.00 3.19 9.29
CA GLY A 207 -19.33 2.12 10.03
C GLY A 207 -18.17 1.47 9.28
N TYR A 208 -17.46 2.23 8.43
CA TYR A 208 -16.18 1.78 7.89
C TYR A 208 -15.05 2.15 8.84
N PRO A 209 -14.06 1.28 9.03
CA PRO A 209 -12.95 1.53 9.93
C PRO A 209 -11.88 2.42 9.26
N VAL A 210 -12.20 3.69 9.01
CA VAL A 210 -11.23 4.66 8.46
C VAL A 210 -10.27 5.06 9.58
N THR A 211 -9.10 4.45 9.57
CA THR A 211 -8.09 4.64 10.62
C THR A 211 -7.09 5.72 10.30
N HIS A 212 -6.76 5.91 9.02
CA HIS A 212 -5.73 6.87 8.61
C HIS A 212 -6.13 7.61 7.33
N ILE A 213 -5.60 8.83 7.20
CA ILE A 213 -5.56 9.59 5.95
C ILE A 213 -4.10 9.92 5.63
N SER A 214 -3.67 9.56 4.43
CA SER A 214 -2.39 9.98 3.86
C SER A 214 -2.65 11.08 2.83
N PRO A 215 -2.37 12.36 3.16
CA PRO A 215 -2.80 13.50 2.35
C PRO A 215 -2.02 13.67 1.04
N VAL A 216 -0.87 13.02 0.92
CA VAL A 216 0.01 13.11 -0.25
C VAL A 216 0.57 11.73 -0.58
N ASN A 217 0.99 11.52 -1.84
CA ASN A 217 1.66 10.31 -2.29
C ASN A 217 2.91 10.65 -3.08
N GLU A 218 4.03 9.99 -2.77
CA GLU A 218 5.34 10.17 -3.42
C GLU A 218 5.70 11.65 -3.68
N PRO A 219 5.73 12.48 -2.64
CA PRO A 219 5.91 13.92 -2.76
C PRO A 219 7.23 14.31 -3.44
N GLN A 220 8.22 13.41 -3.49
CA GLN A 220 9.51 13.63 -4.10
C GLN A 220 9.50 13.53 -5.62
N TYR A 221 8.47 12.94 -6.21
CA TYR A 221 8.38 12.75 -7.65
C TYR A 221 7.78 13.98 -8.33
N ASN A 222 8.18 14.23 -9.57
CA ASN A 222 7.74 15.46 -10.27
C ASN A 222 6.33 15.38 -10.86
N TRP A 223 5.83 14.19 -11.15
CA TRP A 223 4.48 13.94 -11.64
C TRP A 223 4.09 14.78 -12.86
N ASP A 224 4.81 14.61 -13.96
CA ASP A 224 4.66 15.38 -15.19
C ASP A 224 3.62 14.81 -16.19
N GLY A 225 2.82 13.84 -15.78
CA GLY A 225 1.79 13.18 -16.57
C GLY A 225 1.80 11.67 -16.42
N GLY A 226 1.05 10.98 -17.31
CA GLY A 226 0.93 9.52 -17.27
C GLY A 226 -0.09 8.99 -16.28
N GLN A 227 -0.19 9.58 -15.11
CA GLN A 227 -1.17 9.28 -14.06
C GLN A 227 -1.41 10.51 -13.17
N GLU A 228 -2.35 10.42 -12.23
CA GLU A 228 -2.51 11.41 -11.18
C GLU A 228 -1.30 11.45 -10.25
N GLY A 229 -0.90 12.65 -9.83
CA GLY A 229 0.18 12.86 -8.88
C GLY A 229 0.52 14.33 -8.68
N SER A 230 1.09 14.68 -7.53
CA SER A 230 1.59 16.02 -7.20
C SER A 230 2.89 15.94 -6.44
N GLY A 231 3.90 16.73 -6.85
CA GLY A 231 5.09 16.95 -6.04
C GLY A 231 4.76 17.83 -4.82
N TRP A 232 5.56 17.72 -3.75
CA TRP A 232 5.39 18.53 -2.54
C TRP A 232 6.72 18.72 -1.85
N THR A 233 6.95 19.90 -1.33
CA THR A 233 8.02 20.15 -0.35
C THR A 233 7.59 19.70 1.04
N ASN A 234 8.54 19.45 1.93
CA ASN A 234 8.25 19.12 3.34
C ASN A 234 7.40 20.19 4.02
N ASP A 235 7.66 21.48 3.75
CA ASP A 235 6.89 22.58 4.33
C ASP A 235 5.44 22.63 3.82
N GLU A 236 5.21 22.32 2.53
CA GLU A 236 3.87 22.23 1.96
C GLU A 236 3.09 21.03 2.53
N VAL A 237 3.74 19.86 2.69
CA VAL A 237 3.14 18.71 3.36
C VAL A 237 2.79 19.04 4.81
N ALA A 238 3.70 19.68 5.53
CA ALA A 238 3.46 20.08 6.93
C ALA A 238 2.33 21.09 7.06
N ARG A 239 2.20 22.03 6.10
CA ARG A 239 1.07 22.96 6.04
C ARG A 239 -0.25 22.20 5.86
N LEU A 240 -0.31 21.32 4.87
CA LEU A 240 -1.52 20.51 4.62
C LEU A 240 -1.88 19.62 5.83
N ALA A 241 -0.86 19.05 6.50
CA ALA A 241 -1.09 18.26 7.69
C ALA A 241 -1.70 19.07 8.85
N ARG A 242 -1.35 20.36 9.01
CA ARG A 242 -1.97 21.22 10.01
C ARG A 242 -3.44 21.51 9.67
N GLU A 243 -3.75 21.86 8.43
CA GLU A 243 -5.14 22.07 8.01
C GLU A 243 -5.98 20.79 8.16
N LEU A 244 -5.38 19.61 7.89
CA LEU A 244 -6.06 18.34 8.06
C LEU A 244 -6.26 17.98 9.55
N ASP A 245 -5.30 18.29 10.42
CA ASP A 245 -5.43 18.11 11.88
C ASP A 245 -6.61 18.92 12.42
N ASP A 246 -6.72 20.19 11.99
CA ASP A 246 -7.84 21.07 12.33
C ASP A 246 -9.16 20.50 11.78
N ALA A 247 -9.21 20.10 10.50
CA ALA A 247 -10.40 19.55 9.88
C ALA A 247 -10.91 18.26 10.55
N LEU A 248 -10.01 17.37 10.97
CA LEU A 248 -10.36 16.14 11.70
C LEU A 248 -10.82 16.44 13.13
N THR A 249 -10.17 17.41 13.80
CA THR A 249 -10.54 17.87 15.15
C THR A 249 -11.94 18.48 15.16
N GLU A 250 -12.26 19.37 14.22
CA GLU A 250 -13.58 19.98 14.09
C GLU A 250 -14.70 18.95 13.89
N ARG A 251 -14.40 17.86 13.19
CA ARG A 251 -15.34 16.74 12.96
C ARG A 251 -15.36 15.72 14.08
N ASN A 252 -14.52 15.90 15.12
CA ASN A 252 -14.34 14.96 16.23
C ASN A 252 -14.05 13.53 15.74
N LEU A 253 -13.22 13.40 14.71
CA LEU A 253 -12.78 12.11 14.18
C LEU A 253 -11.56 11.58 14.95
N SER A 254 -11.45 10.26 15.06
CA SER A 254 -10.29 9.60 15.66
C SER A 254 -9.27 9.11 14.62
N THR A 255 -9.48 9.47 13.36
CA THR A 255 -8.62 9.11 12.23
C THR A 255 -7.26 9.79 12.35
N ASP A 256 -6.17 9.06 12.15
CA ASP A 256 -4.82 9.58 12.22
C ASP A 256 -4.31 10.04 10.84
N ILE A 257 -3.37 10.98 10.84
CA ILE A 257 -2.69 11.46 9.64
C ILE A 257 -1.42 10.63 9.44
N LEU A 258 -1.34 9.90 8.32
CA LEU A 258 -0.18 9.10 7.92
C LEU A 258 0.70 9.92 7.00
N LEU A 259 1.93 10.18 7.41
CA LEU A 259 2.89 10.99 6.68
C LEU A 259 4.07 10.16 6.16
N GLY A 260 4.78 10.71 5.18
CA GLY A 260 5.93 10.10 4.52
C GLY A 260 5.62 9.79 3.08
N GLU A 261 5.02 8.63 2.82
CA GLU A 261 4.67 8.14 1.47
C GLU A 261 5.78 8.35 0.45
N SER A 262 7.03 8.28 0.93
CA SER A 262 8.19 8.47 0.06
C SER A 262 8.32 7.29 -0.88
N GLY A 263 8.42 7.52 -2.19
CA GLY A 263 8.53 6.47 -3.20
C GLY A 263 9.76 5.58 -3.04
N ASP A 264 10.74 6.07 -2.31
CA ASP A 264 12.02 5.46 -1.99
C ASP A 264 12.33 5.70 -0.51
N TRP A 265 12.69 4.65 0.21
CA TRP A 265 13.02 4.69 1.64
C TRP A 265 14.11 5.69 2.00
N GLU A 266 15.04 5.97 1.09
CA GLU A 266 16.18 6.85 1.37
C GLU A 266 15.77 8.29 1.64
N TYR A 267 14.66 8.76 1.05
CA TYR A 267 14.11 10.10 1.32
C TYR A 267 13.67 10.28 2.78
N LEU A 268 13.34 9.19 3.48
CA LEU A 268 12.91 9.28 4.88
C LEU A 268 14.04 9.73 5.82
N TYR A 269 15.29 9.31 5.57
CA TYR A 269 16.36 9.44 6.57
C TYR A 269 17.58 10.24 6.13
N LYS A 270 17.70 10.61 4.87
CA LYS A 270 18.83 11.39 4.36
C LYS A 270 18.41 12.43 3.34
N THR A 271 19.25 13.42 3.12
CA THR A 271 19.10 14.32 1.99
C THR A 271 19.41 13.57 0.70
N LYS A 272 18.47 13.61 -0.23
CA LYS A 272 18.56 13.00 -1.55
C LYS A 272 17.86 13.90 -2.57
N ASP A 273 18.50 14.13 -3.70
CA ASP A 273 18.06 14.97 -4.82
C ASP A 273 17.73 16.42 -4.40
N ASP A 274 16.68 16.65 -3.63
CA ASP A 274 16.27 17.96 -3.15
C ASP A 274 16.09 17.93 -1.62
N ALA A 275 16.81 18.81 -0.92
CA ALA A 275 16.75 18.91 0.54
C ALA A 275 15.35 19.30 1.06
N ASN A 276 14.57 20.02 0.26
CA ASN A 276 13.22 20.45 0.66
C ASN A 276 12.18 19.33 0.58
N ARG A 277 12.54 18.18 -0.01
CA ARG A 277 11.65 17.02 -0.23
C ARG A 277 12.20 15.71 0.35
N SER A 278 13.25 15.78 1.13
CA SER A 278 13.95 14.62 1.67
C SER A 278 14.27 14.80 3.16
N ASN A 279 14.93 13.80 3.76
CA ASN A 279 15.19 13.76 5.20
C ASN A 279 13.91 13.98 6.03
N VAL A 280 12.85 13.30 5.61
CA VAL A 280 11.45 13.56 6.01
C VAL A 280 11.23 13.34 7.50
N MET A 281 11.85 12.29 8.10
CA MET A 281 11.77 12.07 9.56
C MET A 281 12.32 13.25 10.35
N SER A 282 13.46 13.80 9.91
CA SER A 282 14.03 15.00 10.54
C SER A 282 13.12 16.22 10.38
N ALA A 283 12.59 16.42 9.17
CA ALA A 283 11.73 17.56 8.87
C ALA A 283 10.47 17.56 9.74
N PHE A 284 9.79 16.42 9.86
CA PHE A 284 8.49 16.34 10.54
C PHE A 284 8.56 16.12 12.05
N PHE A 285 9.64 15.52 12.57
CA PHE A 285 9.71 15.12 13.98
C PHE A 285 10.82 15.79 14.78
N THR A 286 11.61 16.71 14.20
CA THR A 286 12.55 17.53 14.97
C THR A 286 11.87 18.80 15.44
N PRO A 287 11.71 19.04 16.75
CA PRO A 287 11.21 20.32 17.26
C PRO A 287 12.06 21.49 16.77
N GLY A 288 11.41 22.52 16.24
CA GLY A 288 12.06 23.70 15.67
C GLY A 288 12.34 23.63 14.17
N SER A 289 12.11 22.49 13.51
CA SER A 289 12.02 22.43 12.05
C SER A 289 10.84 23.27 11.53
N SER A 290 10.96 23.92 10.37
CA SER A 290 9.85 24.65 9.72
C SER A 290 8.67 23.73 9.42
N ALA A 291 8.98 22.47 9.07
CA ALA A 291 8.00 21.42 8.78
C ALA A 291 7.60 20.58 10.00
N TYR A 292 7.94 20.99 11.23
CA TYR A 292 7.59 20.22 12.42
C TYR A 292 6.08 20.06 12.59
N VAL A 293 5.63 18.80 12.69
CA VAL A 293 4.22 18.42 12.88
C VAL A 293 4.03 17.38 13.98
N GLY A 294 5.09 17.00 14.68
CA GLY A 294 5.05 15.95 15.71
C GLY A 294 4.26 16.32 16.98
N ASN A 295 3.69 17.52 17.04
CA ASN A 295 2.82 18.01 18.11
C ASN A 295 1.34 18.08 17.73
N LEU A 296 0.97 17.74 16.51
CA LEU A 296 -0.43 17.72 16.06
C LEU A 296 -1.19 16.56 16.70
N ASN A 297 -2.50 16.73 16.89
CA ASN A 297 -3.34 15.75 17.60
C ASN A 297 -3.46 14.43 16.83
N HIS A 298 -3.59 14.52 15.51
CA HIS A 298 -3.83 13.40 14.60
C HIS A 298 -2.53 12.85 13.97
N VAL A 299 -1.37 13.51 14.18
CA VAL A 299 -0.08 12.97 13.74
C VAL A 299 0.52 12.10 14.84
N LYS A 300 0.50 10.79 14.62
CA LYS A 300 1.09 9.83 15.55
C LYS A 300 2.59 9.64 15.29
N LYS A 301 3.23 8.88 16.15
CA LYS A 301 4.63 8.47 15.98
C LYS A 301 4.74 7.33 14.96
N LEU A 302 4.27 7.59 13.75
CA LEU A 302 4.22 6.67 12.64
C LEU A 302 4.58 7.40 11.35
N ILE A 303 5.42 6.78 10.53
CA ILE A 303 5.78 7.27 9.19
C ILE A 303 5.72 6.11 8.19
N CYS A 304 5.50 6.39 6.92
CA CYS A 304 5.45 5.35 5.91
C CYS A 304 6.31 5.67 4.69
N GLY A 305 6.59 4.65 3.91
CA GLY A 305 7.33 4.76 2.67
C GLY A 305 7.15 3.56 1.77
N HIS A 306 7.67 3.69 0.55
CA HIS A 306 7.63 2.70 -0.51
C HIS A 306 9.01 2.08 -0.71
N SER A 307 9.06 0.93 -1.38
CA SER A 307 10.32 0.21 -1.60
C SER A 307 10.93 0.39 -2.97
N TYR A 308 10.34 1.24 -3.82
CA TYR A 308 10.82 1.42 -5.18
C TYR A 308 12.28 1.87 -5.20
N TRP A 309 13.06 1.39 -6.19
CA TRP A 309 14.50 1.63 -6.35
C TRP A 309 15.40 1.17 -5.18
N THR A 310 14.83 0.63 -4.12
CA THR A 310 15.58 0.12 -2.95
C THR A 310 15.36 -1.38 -2.71
N ASP A 311 14.71 -2.07 -3.63
CA ASP A 311 14.36 -3.49 -3.62
C ASP A 311 15.13 -4.33 -4.66
N GLY A 312 16.16 -3.77 -5.29
CA GLY A 312 16.91 -4.40 -6.38
C GLY A 312 17.74 -5.62 -5.98
N THR A 313 18.26 -5.64 -4.76
CA THR A 313 19.05 -6.74 -4.23
C THR A 313 18.76 -7.00 -2.76
N TRP A 314 18.96 -8.24 -2.31
CA TRP A 314 18.73 -8.60 -0.91
C TRP A 314 19.59 -7.78 0.07
N ASP A 315 20.88 -7.64 -0.22
CA ASP A 315 21.77 -6.87 0.63
C ASP A 315 21.47 -5.37 0.60
N GLY A 316 21.05 -4.85 -0.56
CA GLY A 316 20.59 -3.48 -0.73
C GLY A 316 19.35 -3.21 0.12
N MET A 317 18.33 -4.06 0.02
CA MET A 317 17.11 -3.96 0.84
C MET A 317 17.44 -3.92 2.33
N ARG A 318 18.22 -4.87 2.82
CA ARG A 318 18.62 -4.94 4.23
C ARG A 318 19.40 -3.72 4.69
N SER A 319 20.32 -3.24 3.86
CA SER A 319 21.14 -2.07 4.19
C SER A 319 20.28 -0.82 4.34
N VAL A 320 19.37 -0.58 3.39
CA VAL A 320 18.47 0.58 3.41
C VAL A 320 17.53 0.51 4.61
N ARG A 321 16.87 -0.62 4.83
CA ARG A 321 15.93 -0.78 5.95
C ARG A 321 16.60 -0.69 7.33
N LYS A 322 17.84 -1.14 7.45
CA LYS A 322 18.62 -0.92 8.67
C LYS A 322 18.80 0.58 8.97
N GLN A 323 19.04 1.39 7.95
CA GLN A 323 19.17 2.84 8.11
C GLN A 323 17.81 3.50 8.43
N VAL A 324 16.74 3.03 7.80
CA VAL A 324 15.37 3.45 8.16
C VAL A 324 15.07 3.14 9.63
N ALA A 325 15.36 1.93 10.10
CA ALA A 325 15.15 1.53 11.49
C ALA A 325 15.99 2.36 12.48
N GLN A 326 17.23 2.69 12.12
CA GLN A 326 18.08 3.56 12.93
C GLN A 326 17.51 4.97 13.03
N ALA A 327 17.07 5.55 11.92
CA ALA A 327 16.43 6.87 11.91
C ALA A 327 15.10 6.83 12.66
N ALA A 328 14.27 5.83 12.44
CA ALA A 328 13.01 5.66 13.17
C ALA A 328 13.23 5.62 14.69
N THR A 329 14.25 4.87 15.14
CA THR A 329 14.63 4.84 16.55
C THR A 329 15.08 6.23 17.05
N GLN A 330 15.85 6.96 16.25
CA GLN A 330 16.33 8.31 16.61
C GLN A 330 15.18 9.30 16.81
N TYR A 331 14.16 9.24 15.94
CA TYR A 331 13.00 10.13 16.00
C TYR A 331 11.83 9.56 16.82
N GLY A 332 11.96 8.32 17.32
CA GLY A 332 10.92 7.65 18.12
C GLY A 332 9.63 7.43 17.35
N VAL A 333 9.72 6.98 16.09
CA VAL A 333 8.61 6.72 15.21
C VAL A 333 8.59 5.25 14.77
N ASP A 334 7.39 4.69 14.59
CA ASP A 334 7.19 3.42 13.92
C ASP A 334 7.19 3.62 12.40
N VAL A 335 7.37 2.54 11.65
CA VAL A 335 7.47 2.58 10.19
C VAL A 335 6.52 1.58 9.55
N TRP A 336 5.73 2.04 8.56
CA TRP A 336 4.97 1.19 7.67
C TRP A 336 5.53 1.23 6.25
N GLN A 337 5.46 0.09 5.56
CA GLN A 337 5.50 0.07 4.11
C GLN A 337 4.08 0.22 3.59
N SER A 338 3.76 1.39 3.04
CA SER A 338 2.42 1.73 2.58
C SER A 338 2.14 1.32 1.14
N GLU A 339 3.20 1.11 0.35
CA GLU A 339 3.07 0.68 -1.03
C GLU A 339 4.30 -0.07 -1.53
N TRP A 340 4.05 -1.09 -2.33
CA TRP A 340 5.02 -1.73 -3.20
C TRP A 340 4.29 -2.54 -4.28
N SER A 341 4.86 -2.57 -5.48
CA SER A 341 4.43 -3.40 -6.60
C SER A 341 5.64 -3.92 -7.35
N MET A 342 5.56 -5.11 -7.92
CA MET A 342 6.53 -5.57 -8.90
C MET A 342 6.34 -4.76 -10.18
N LEU A 343 7.28 -3.89 -10.48
CA LEU A 343 7.31 -3.16 -11.74
C LEU A 343 8.04 -4.00 -12.79
N GLY A 344 7.75 -3.79 -14.07
CA GLY A 344 8.27 -4.59 -15.18
C GLY A 344 9.80 -4.62 -15.29
N ASP A 345 10.32 -5.33 -16.28
CA ASP A 345 11.75 -5.62 -16.48
C ASP A 345 12.65 -4.38 -16.62
N ASN A 346 12.08 -3.20 -16.84
CA ASN A 346 12.81 -1.92 -16.87
C ASN A 346 13.09 -1.34 -15.48
N TYR A 347 12.52 -1.90 -14.44
CA TYR A 347 12.83 -1.57 -13.07
C TYR A 347 14.18 -2.17 -12.72
N SER A 348 15.09 -1.40 -12.11
CA SER A 348 16.51 -1.74 -11.93
C SER A 348 16.73 -2.89 -10.96
N ASN A 349 16.06 -3.98 -11.19
CA ASN A 349 16.13 -5.18 -10.39
C ASN A 349 16.89 -6.26 -11.16
N THR A 350 18.11 -6.56 -10.74
CA THR A 350 18.98 -7.54 -11.40
C THR A 350 18.90 -8.94 -10.82
N GLU A 351 18.29 -9.10 -9.65
CA GLU A 351 18.25 -10.39 -8.93
C GLU A 351 16.88 -11.07 -9.00
N PHE A 352 15.83 -10.33 -9.33
CA PHE A 352 14.45 -10.78 -9.24
C PHE A 352 13.74 -10.69 -10.58
N VAL A 353 12.68 -11.47 -10.72
CA VAL A 353 11.86 -11.52 -11.93
C VAL A 353 11.01 -10.26 -12.03
N GLY A 354 10.96 -9.61 -13.19
CA GLY A 354 10.05 -8.48 -13.44
C GLY A 354 8.59 -8.92 -13.55
N TYR A 355 7.68 -7.96 -13.49
CA TYR A 355 6.23 -8.18 -13.44
C TYR A 355 5.72 -9.12 -14.55
N ASP A 356 6.15 -8.92 -15.79
CA ASP A 356 5.66 -9.68 -16.94
C ASP A 356 6.04 -11.16 -16.92
N ASN A 357 7.05 -11.52 -16.13
CA ASN A 357 7.57 -12.88 -16.00
C ASN A 357 7.39 -13.47 -14.61
N ALA A 358 6.80 -12.70 -13.67
CA ALA A 358 6.61 -13.14 -12.30
C ALA A 358 5.50 -14.19 -12.20
N THR A 359 5.75 -15.20 -11.38
CA THR A 359 4.72 -16.15 -10.93
C THR A 359 4.14 -15.70 -9.59
N GLU A 360 3.02 -16.29 -9.18
CA GLU A 360 2.43 -16.04 -7.84
C GLU A 360 3.44 -16.37 -6.72
N MET A 361 4.30 -17.36 -6.93
CA MET A 361 5.36 -17.73 -5.98
C MET A 361 6.46 -16.66 -5.90
N ASP A 362 6.81 -16.05 -7.02
CA ASP A 362 7.80 -14.95 -7.04
C ASP A 362 7.25 -13.75 -6.26
N ILE A 363 5.97 -13.40 -6.46
CA ILE A 363 5.29 -12.32 -5.74
C ILE A 363 5.26 -12.61 -4.24
N ALA A 364 4.84 -13.82 -3.84
CA ALA A 364 4.78 -14.23 -2.44
C ALA A 364 6.17 -14.21 -1.79
N PHE A 365 7.18 -14.69 -2.49
CA PHE A 365 8.57 -14.68 -2.01
C PHE A 365 9.08 -13.25 -1.81
N TYR A 366 8.79 -12.35 -2.73
CA TYR A 366 9.14 -10.93 -2.61
C TYR A 366 8.49 -10.26 -1.41
N ILE A 367 7.18 -10.47 -1.21
CA ILE A 367 6.47 -9.94 -0.04
C ILE A 367 7.11 -10.44 1.26
N MET A 368 7.49 -11.71 1.31
CA MET A 368 8.20 -12.27 2.46
C MET A 368 9.58 -11.64 2.69
N LEU A 369 10.34 -11.38 1.62
CA LEU A 369 11.63 -10.71 1.71
C LEU A 369 11.47 -9.28 2.22
N LEU A 370 10.49 -8.54 1.69
CA LEU A 370 10.19 -7.18 2.12
C LEU A 370 9.75 -7.14 3.59
N ALA A 371 8.92 -8.06 4.03
CA ALA A 371 8.48 -8.13 5.42
C ALA A 371 9.64 -8.48 6.40
N ARG A 372 10.67 -9.15 5.92
CA ARG A 372 11.83 -9.55 6.72
C ARG A 372 12.95 -8.52 6.73
N SER A 373 13.10 -7.74 5.69
CA SER A 373 14.21 -6.80 5.51
C SER A 373 14.11 -5.58 6.41
#